data_1ae46237334d6d271d5549585235afdc
#
_entry.id   1ae46237334d6d271d5549585235afdc
#
_cell.length_a   1.000
_cell.length_b   1.000
_cell.length_c   1.000
_cell.angle_alpha   90.00
_cell.angle_beta   90.00
_cell.angle_gamma   90.00
#
_symmetry.space_group_name_H-M   'P 1'
#
loop_
_entity.id
_entity.type
_entity.pdbx_description
1 polymer ?
#
loop_
_entity_poly.entity_id
_entity_poly.type
_entity_poly.pdbx_seq_one_letter_code
_entity_poly.pdbx_strand_id
1 'polypeptide(L)'
;MPTLTQVGYALGMLLLAPLGDLMDRKRLILGKALLLALALIASALAPTLAFLATAGIIVGLLSSIGQDFIPIAAQLASEEHRGRVVGTVTTGLLSGILLSRTLGGLVAQGLGWRAIYWIAVSLLLIVAVAVWRFLPHLPAATQGNYGRLLRSLAALWQQHRALRRSVSTQALLAASLGAFWSTLALMLAGPPFQLGAGVAGAFGLAGAAGALAAPLFGHLADRTGPLPAIRLGALLVMLSFGGMWLLSGSLPVLIAGTVLFDLGVMAALVSHQTIVNDLDPSARSRLNALLMTGAMFGMAAGAWAGSWAWAHYGWPGICAVGMAVGTGALARSFSR
;
A
#
# COMPACT_ATOMS: atom_id res chain seq x y z
N MET A 1 -0.04 -15.97 2.19
CA MET A 1 1.16 -15.15 2.38
C MET A 1 0.88 -13.65 2.27
N PRO A 2 0.34 -13.09 1.17
CA PRO A 2 0.12 -11.63 1.06
C PRO A 2 -0.67 -11.03 2.22
N THR A 3 -1.73 -11.68 2.67
CA THR A 3 -2.56 -11.24 3.81
C THR A 3 -1.75 -10.96 5.07
N LEU A 4 -0.89 -11.91 5.47
CA LEU A 4 -0.10 -11.81 6.70
C LEU A 4 0.94 -10.68 6.63
N THR A 5 1.60 -10.54 5.49
CA THR A 5 2.53 -9.43 5.26
C THR A 5 1.82 -8.07 5.27
N GLN A 6 0.62 -7.99 4.70
CA GLN A 6 -0.20 -6.77 4.73
C GLN A 6 -0.67 -6.42 6.15
N VAL A 7 -1.09 -7.42 6.94
CA VAL A 7 -1.42 -7.22 8.37
C VAL A 7 -0.19 -6.71 9.12
N GLY A 8 0.97 -7.35 8.91
CA GLY A 8 2.23 -6.87 9.47
C GLY A 8 2.51 -5.42 9.13
N TYR A 9 2.37 -5.05 7.86
CA TYR A 9 2.60 -3.68 7.39
C TYR A 9 1.63 -2.68 8.03
N ALA A 10 0.35 -3.01 8.13
CA ALA A 10 -0.64 -2.18 8.82
C ALA A 10 -0.28 -1.96 10.30
N LEU A 11 0.15 -3.03 10.99
CA LEU A 11 0.65 -2.93 12.37
C LEU A 11 1.93 -2.09 12.46
N GLY A 12 2.84 -2.22 11.49
CA GLY A 12 4.05 -1.40 11.41
C GLY A 12 3.74 0.09 11.25
N MET A 13 2.77 0.42 10.41
CA MET A 13 2.29 1.80 10.24
C MET A 13 1.67 2.36 11.53
N LEU A 14 0.89 1.55 12.23
CA LEU A 14 0.22 1.97 13.45
C LEU A 14 1.16 2.07 14.65
N LEU A 15 2.08 1.11 14.78
CA LEU A 15 2.91 0.97 15.97
C LEU A 15 4.33 1.53 15.81
N LEU A 16 4.98 1.32 14.65
CA LEU A 16 6.38 1.71 14.47
C LEU A 16 6.55 3.09 13.84
N ALA A 17 5.65 3.53 12.95
CA ALA A 17 5.79 4.84 12.33
C ALA A 17 5.75 6.00 13.37
N PRO A 18 4.88 5.98 14.40
CA PRO A 18 4.89 7.01 15.43
C PRO A 18 6.18 7.10 16.28
N LEU A 19 6.99 6.04 16.33
CA LEU A 19 8.28 6.07 17.02
C LEU A 19 9.25 7.07 16.40
N GLY A 20 9.09 7.39 15.10
CA GLY A 20 9.89 8.41 14.43
C GLY A 20 9.74 9.83 15.00
N ASP A 21 8.68 10.11 15.76
CA ASP A 21 8.49 11.39 16.44
C ASP A 21 9.14 11.41 17.85
N LEU A 22 9.42 10.23 18.43
CA LEU A 22 9.93 10.06 19.79
C LEU A 22 11.41 9.66 19.86
N MET A 23 11.99 9.24 18.74
CA MET A 23 13.37 8.73 18.67
C MET A 23 14.13 9.43 17.55
N ASP A 24 15.46 9.36 17.62
CA ASP A 24 16.32 9.74 16.49
C ASP A 24 15.95 8.90 15.26
N ARG A 25 15.51 9.58 14.20
CA ARG A 25 15.00 8.92 12.99
C ARG A 25 16.06 8.07 12.28
N LYS A 26 17.33 8.50 12.31
CA LYS A 26 18.44 7.73 11.75
C LYS A 26 18.60 6.39 12.47
N ARG A 27 18.59 6.41 13.81
CA ARG A 27 18.73 5.18 14.63
C ARG A 27 17.52 4.26 14.43
N LEU A 28 16.33 4.82 14.35
CA LEU A 28 15.10 4.05 14.10
C LEU A 28 15.15 3.33 12.74
N ILE A 29 15.53 4.04 11.67
CA ILE A 29 15.65 3.46 10.32
C ILE A 29 16.71 2.37 10.29
N LEU A 30 17.89 2.61 10.86
CA LEU A 30 18.96 1.59 10.90
C LEU A 30 18.55 0.35 11.68
N GLY A 31 17.87 0.53 12.83
CA GLY A 31 17.32 -0.58 13.61
C GLY A 31 16.26 -1.38 12.84
N LYS A 32 15.30 -0.70 12.22
CA LYS A 32 14.29 -1.34 11.35
C LYS A 32 14.97 -2.07 10.18
N ALA A 33 15.97 -1.45 9.51
CA ALA A 33 16.67 -2.05 8.38
C ALA A 33 17.40 -3.33 8.78
N LEU A 34 18.10 -3.33 9.92
CA LEU A 34 18.79 -4.53 10.43
C LEU A 34 17.79 -5.66 10.72
N LEU A 35 16.73 -5.35 11.46
CA LEU A 35 15.71 -6.35 11.78
C LEU A 35 14.99 -6.87 10.52
N LEU A 36 14.72 -5.98 9.55
CA LEU A 36 14.11 -6.36 8.27
C LEU A 36 15.06 -7.26 7.46
N ALA A 37 16.35 -6.96 7.43
CA ALA A 37 17.34 -7.83 6.77
C ALA A 37 17.33 -9.24 7.38
N LEU A 38 17.32 -9.34 8.71
CA LEU A 38 17.22 -10.63 9.41
C LEU A 38 15.92 -11.38 9.08
N ALA A 39 14.78 -10.67 9.03
CA ALA A 39 13.50 -11.27 8.69
C ALA A 39 13.43 -11.74 7.22
N LEU A 40 14.06 -10.99 6.30
CA LEU A 40 14.19 -11.39 4.89
C LEU A 40 15.09 -12.62 4.73
N ILE A 41 16.23 -12.68 5.44
CA ILE A 41 17.10 -13.87 5.47
C ILE A 41 16.35 -15.07 6.02
N ALA A 42 15.63 -14.90 7.12
CA ALA A 42 14.77 -15.94 7.68
C ALA A 42 13.74 -16.44 6.66
N SER A 43 13.12 -15.52 5.90
CA SER A 43 12.18 -15.86 4.83
C SER A 43 12.83 -16.64 3.68
N ALA A 44 14.06 -16.26 3.28
CA ALA A 44 14.82 -16.96 2.23
C ALA A 44 15.17 -18.40 2.64
N LEU A 45 15.46 -18.60 3.92
CA LEU A 45 15.86 -19.90 4.51
C LEU A 45 14.66 -20.69 5.05
N ALA A 46 13.44 -20.21 4.92
CA ALA A 46 12.24 -20.81 5.52
C ALA A 46 12.09 -22.30 5.15
N PRO A 47 12.09 -23.21 6.14
CA PRO A 47 11.95 -24.64 5.90
C PRO A 47 10.48 -25.06 5.73
N THR A 48 9.55 -24.30 6.30
CA THR A 48 8.12 -24.62 6.28
C THR A 48 7.28 -23.40 5.92
N LEU A 49 6.06 -23.65 5.45
CA LEU A 49 5.10 -22.59 5.14
C LEU A 49 4.71 -21.79 6.39
N ALA A 50 4.60 -22.43 7.55
CA ALA A 50 4.28 -21.77 8.82
C ALA A 50 5.42 -20.80 9.23
N PHE A 51 6.67 -21.23 9.10
CA PHE A 51 7.82 -20.37 9.36
C PHE A 51 7.85 -19.16 8.42
N LEU A 52 7.64 -19.39 7.11
CA LEU A 52 7.56 -18.32 6.11
C LEU A 52 6.41 -17.35 6.40
N ALA A 53 5.27 -17.86 6.89
CA ALA A 53 4.13 -17.04 7.29
C ALA A 53 4.46 -16.10 8.45
N THR A 54 5.11 -16.62 9.50
CA THR A 54 5.54 -15.84 10.66
C THR A 54 6.59 -14.80 10.26
N ALA A 55 7.61 -15.20 9.49
CA ALA A 55 8.60 -14.28 8.96
C ALA A 55 7.94 -13.20 8.08
N GLY A 56 6.92 -13.55 7.28
CA GLY A 56 6.15 -12.63 6.45
C GLY A 56 5.42 -11.53 7.24
N ILE A 57 4.91 -11.83 8.44
CA ILE A 57 4.31 -10.81 9.33
C ILE A 57 5.40 -9.84 9.79
N ILE A 58 6.57 -10.34 10.19
CA ILE A 58 7.69 -9.52 10.66
C ILE A 58 8.24 -8.66 9.51
N VAL A 59 8.42 -9.23 8.33
CA VAL A 59 8.79 -8.49 7.11
C VAL A 59 7.78 -7.38 6.85
N GLY A 60 6.49 -7.66 6.89
CA GLY A 60 5.44 -6.65 6.73
C GLY A 60 5.60 -5.51 7.74
N LEU A 61 5.65 -5.84 9.03
CA LEU A 61 5.75 -4.88 10.13
C LEU A 61 6.95 -3.93 9.96
N LEU A 62 8.10 -4.44 9.59
CA LEU A 62 9.33 -3.67 9.43
C LEU A 62 9.42 -2.94 8.08
N SER A 63 8.69 -3.41 7.05
CA SER A 63 8.62 -2.75 5.73
C SER A 63 7.99 -1.36 5.77
N SER A 64 7.34 -0.99 6.89
CA SER A 64 6.91 0.39 7.15
C SER A 64 8.07 1.41 7.13
N ILE A 65 9.31 0.96 7.15
CA ILE A 65 10.53 1.80 7.01
C ILE A 65 10.48 2.73 5.79
N GLY A 66 9.87 2.32 4.68
CA GLY A 66 9.73 3.15 3.48
C GLY A 66 8.98 4.46 3.73
N GLN A 67 8.03 4.46 4.66
CA GLN A 67 7.24 5.64 5.01
C GLN A 67 8.00 6.63 5.90
N ASP A 68 9.07 6.20 6.56
CA ASP A 68 9.89 7.07 7.42
C ASP A 68 10.71 8.08 6.60
N PHE A 69 10.99 7.79 5.31
CA PHE A 69 11.78 8.67 4.44
C PHE A 69 11.05 9.95 4.01
N ILE A 70 9.72 9.91 3.86
CA ILE A 70 8.93 11.06 3.41
C ILE A 70 9.02 12.23 4.40
N PRO A 71 8.76 12.06 5.72
CA PRO A 71 8.88 13.15 6.68
C PRO A 71 10.34 13.60 6.88
N ILE A 72 11.32 12.72 6.71
CA ILE A 72 12.75 13.09 6.74
C ILE A 72 13.08 14.01 5.57
N ALA A 73 12.64 13.66 4.37
CA ALA A 73 12.82 14.48 3.18
C ALA A 73 12.20 15.88 3.37
N ALA A 74 11.00 15.94 3.95
CA ALA A 74 10.33 17.20 4.25
C ALA A 74 11.06 18.04 5.32
N GLN A 75 11.72 17.38 6.29
CA GLN A 75 12.46 18.03 7.37
C GLN A 75 13.83 18.57 6.91
N LEU A 76 14.51 17.85 6.01
CA LEU A 76 15.84 18.24 5.53
C LEU A 76 15.78 19.24 4.37
N ALA A 77 14.66 19.34 3.68
CA ALA A 77 14.49 20.28 2.57
C ALA A 77 14.26 21.71 3.07
N SER A 78 14.84 22.69 2.36
CA SER A 78 14.49 24.10 2.53
C SER A 78 13.03 24.34 2.22
N GLU A 79 12.41 25.38 2.78
CA GLU A 79 11.00 25.71 2.53
C GLU A 79 10.69 25.84 1.03
N GLU A 80 11.59 26.48 0.29
CA GLU A 80 11.47 26.70 -1.16
C GLU A 80 11.49 25.39 -1.97
N HIS A 81 12.27 24.39 -1.56
CA HIS A 81 12.46 23.14 -2.31
C HIS A 81 11.72 21.93 -1.71
N ARG A 82 11.00 22.12 -0.59
CA ARG A 82 10.33 21.03 0.14
C ARG A 82 9.41 20.18 -0.75
N GLY A 83 8.58 20.82 -1.54
CA GLY A 83 7.67 20.12 -2.46
C GLY A 83 8.39 19.26 -3.49
N ARG A 84 9.48 19.79 -4.07
CA ARG A 84 10.31 19.07 -5.05
C ARG A 84 11.01 17.86 -4.43
N VAL A 85 11.61 18.02 -3.25
CA VAL A 85 12.34 16.95 -2.56
C VAL A 85 11.38 15.84 -2.12
N VAL A 86 10.25 16.18 -1.50
CA VAL A 86 9.22 15.22 -1.11
C VAL A 86 8.65 14.50 -2.34
N GLY A 87 8.39 15.24 -3.42
CA GLY A 87 7.94 14.67 -4.69
C GLY A 87 8.92 13.65 -5.26
N THR A 88 10.23 13.95 -5.24
CA THR A 88 11.28 13.02 -5.71
C THR A 88 11.31 11.74 -4.88
N VAL A 89 11.25 11.85 -3.55
CA VAL A 89 11.23 10.67 -2.65
C VAL A 89 9.97 9.84 -2.88
N THR A 90 8.82 10.48 -3.02
CA THR A 90 7.54 9.80 -3.28
C THR A 90 7.56 9.10 -4.65
N THR A 91 8.12 9.73 -5.68
CA THR A 91 8.32 9.11 -6.99
C THR A 91 9.23 7.90 -6.90
N GLY A 92 10.32 7.98 -6.13
CA GLY A 92 11.20 6.84 -5.87
C GLY A 92 10.47 5.68 -5.18
N LEU A 93 9.63 5.98 -4.18
CA LEU A 93 8.81 4.99 -3.49
C LEU A 93 7.84 4.29 -4.44
N LEU A 94 7.10 5.06 -5.24
CA LEU A 94 6.15 4.53 -6.22
C LEU A 94 6.88 3.70 -7.30
N SER A 95 7.98 4.22 -7.84
CA SER A 95 8.80 3.49 -8.82
C SER A 95 9.32 2.18 -8.25
N GLY A 96 9.73 2.16 -6.97
CA GLY A 96 10.15 0.95 -6.28
C GLY A 96 9.03 -0.09 -6.16
N ILE A 97 7.81 0.34 -5.80
CA ILE A 97 6.64 -0.54 -5.73
C ILE A 97 6.34 -1.20 -7.09
N LEU A 98 6.49 -0.44 -8.17
CA LEU A 98 6.21 -0.91 -9.52
C LEU A 98 7.30 -1.85 -10.03
N LEU A 99 8.56 -1.40 -9.97
CA LEU A 99 9.70 -2.17 -10.43
C LEU A 99 9.84 -3.46 -9.64
N SER A 100 9.54 -3.47 -8.34
CA SER A 100 9.62 -4.67 -7.52
C SER A 100 8.70 -5.79 -8.00
N ARG A 101 7.51 -5.48 -8.51
CA ARG A 101 6.59 -6.47 -9.07
C ARG A 101 7.13 -7.09 -10.36
N THR A 102 7.58 -6.23 -11.28
CA THR A 102 8.13 -6.68 -12.57
C THR A 102 9.42 -7.46 -12.38
N LEU A 103 10.38 -6.89 -11.63
CA LEU A 103 11.64 -7.57 -11.36
C LEU A 103 11.44 -8.84 -10.53
N GLY A 104 10.54 -8.80 -9.53
CA GLY A 104 10.21 -9.97 -8.72
C GLY A 104 9.63 -11.11 -9.55
N GLY A 105 8.76 -10.82 -10.53
CA GLY A 105 8.23 -11.82 -11.46
C GLY A 105 9.32 -12.45 -12.34
N LEU A 106 10.22 -11.63 -12.90
CA LEU A 106 11.33 -12.11 -13.73
C LEU A 106 12.35 -12.91 -12.91
N VAL A 107 12.73 -12.43 -11.73
CA VAL A 107 13.64 -13.15 -10.82
C VAL A 107 13.03 -14.48 -10.38
N ALA A 108 11.76 -14.50 -10.01
CA ALA A 108 11.08 -15.72 -9.60
C ALA A 108 11.06 -16.76 -10.71
N GLN A 109 10.89 -16.34 -11.95
CA GLN A 109 10.86 -17.21 -13.12
C GLN A 109 12.25 -17.79 -13.46
N GLY A 110 13.32 -16.98 -13.33
CA GLY A 110 14.67 -17.39 -13.72
C GLY A 110 15.49 -18.03 -12.59
N LEU A 111 15.38 -17.50 -11.37
CA LEU A 111 16.23 -17.86 -10.22
C LEU A 111 15.45 -18.47 -9.04
N GLY A 112 14.13 -18.55 -9.18
CA GLY A 112 13.24 -19.01 -8.13
C GLY A 112 12.90 -17.92 -7.08
N TRP A 113 11.82 -18.16 -6.34
CA TRP A 113 11.25 -17.17 -5.42
C TRP A 113 12.18 -16.77 -4.24
N ARG A 114 13.07 -17.67 -3.82
CA ARG A 114 14.04 -17.38 -2.73
C ARG A 114 15.06 -16.32 -3.10
N ALA A 115 15.43 -16.22 -4.38
CA ALA A 115 16.38 -15.22 -4.86
C ALA A 115 15.89 -13.79 -4.66
N ILE A 116 14.56 -13.58 -4.67
CA ILE A 116 13.95 -12.26 -4.41
C ILE A 116 14.33 -11.75 -3.02
N TYR A 117 14.31 -12.61 -2.00
CA TYR A 117 14.67 -12.23 -0.63
C TYR A 117 16.16 -11.87 -0.51
N TRP A 118 17.06 -12.63 -1.17
CA TRP A 118 18.48 -12.31 -1.17
C TRP A 118 18.80 -10.98 -1.86
N ILE A 119 18.15 -10.71 -2.99
CA ILE A 119 18.27 -9.42 -3.67
C ILE A 119 17.73 -8.29 -2.77
N ALA A 120 16.59 -8.48 -2.11
CA ALA A 120 16.03 -7.50 -1.20
C ALA A 120 16.96 -7.21 -0.01
N VAL A 121 17.59 -8.24 0.57
CA VAL A 121 18.61 -8.07 1.63
C VAL A 121 19.77 -7.23 1.12
N SER A 122 20.33 -7.56 -0.05
CA SER A 122 21.47 -6.84 -0.62
C SER A 122 21.15 -5.35 -0.85
N LEU A 123 19.99 -5.06 -1.45
CA LEU A 123 19.54 -3.68 -1.68
C LEU A 123 19.30 -2.95 -0.36
N LEU A 124 18.68 -3.61 0.61
CA LEU A 124 18.41 -3.02 1.92
C LEU A 124 19.71 -2.68 2.66
N LEU A 125 20.73 -3.54 2.60
CA LEU A 125 22.05 -3.27 3.20
C LEU A 125 22.74 -2.08 2.52
N ILE A 126 22.66 -1.96 1.20
CA ILE A 126 23.17 -0.79 0.47
C ILE A 126 22.48 0.48 0.96
N VAL A 127 21.15 0.47 1.08
CA VAL A 127 20.37 1.60 1.62
C VAL A 127 20.75 1.88 3.07
N ALA A 128 20.90 0.85 3.91
CA ALA A 128 21.30 1.02 5.31
C ALA A 128 22.70 1.67 5.44
N VAL A 129 23.66 1.27 4.61
CA VAL A 129 25.00 1.89 4.55
C VAL A 129 24.90 3.34 4.10
N ALA A 130 24.09 3.63 3.07
CA ALA A 130 23.84 5.01 2.61
C ALA A 130 23.21 5.88 3.71
N VAL A 131 22.22 5.36 4.43
CA VAL A 131 21.59 6.05 5.57
C VAL A 131 22.62 6.28 6.69
N TRP A 132 23.41 5.27 7.02
CA TRP A 132 24.46 5.40 8.04
C TRP A 132 25.49 6.46 7.65
N ARG A 133 25.91 6.53 6.38
CA ARG A 133 26.97 7.43 5.90
C ARG A 133 26.49 8.85 5.66
N PHE A 134 25.30 9.03 5.11
CA PHE A 134 24.87 10.33 4.56
C PHE A 134 23.75 10.99 5.36
N LEU A 135 22.89 10.22 6.07
CA LEU A 135 21.82 10.82 6.83
C LEU A 135 22.36 11.45 8.13
N PRO A 136 22.10 12.74 8.41
CA PRO A 136 22.46 13.36 9.68
C PRO A 136 21.63 12.76 10.82
N HIS A 137 22.10 12.98 12.06
CA HIS A 137 21.28 12.71 13.23
C HIS A 137 20.07 13.67 13.25
N LEU A 138 18.89 13.11 13.39
CA LEU A 138 17.62 13.84 13.44
C LEU A 138 16.97 13.53 14.78
N PRO A 139 17.20 14.41 15.79
CA PRO A 139 16.68 14.19 17.13
C PRO A 139 15.14 14.12 17.12
N ALA A 140 14.60 13.52 18.16
CA ALA A 140 13.16 13.39 18.36
C ALA A 140 12.45 14.75 18.23
N ALA A 141 11.36 14.79 17.47
CA ALA A 141 10.58 16.00 17.27
C ALA A 141 9.79 16.41 18.53
N THR A 142 9.47 15.42 19.39
CA THR A 142 8.69 15.61 20.61
C THR A 142 9.30 14.85 21.79
N GLN A 143 9.33 15.48 22.96
CA GLN A 143 9.58 14.79 24.23
C GLN A 143 8.23 14.24 24.73
N GLY A 144 7.95 12.96 24.53
CA GLY A 144 6.66 12.38 24.90
C GLY A 144 6.76 10.90 25.26
N ASN A 145 5.70 10.40 25.91
CA ASN A 145 5.54 8.98 26.19
C ASN A 145 4.78 8.33 25.04
N TYR A 146 5.29 7.20 24.55
CA TYR A 146 4.70 6.40 23.47
C TYR A 146 3.21 6.04 23.74
N GLY A 147 2.86 5.68 24.98
CA GLY A 147 1.47 5.43 25.36
C GLY A 147 0.56 6.67 25.23
N ARG A 148 1.08 7.89 25.41
CA ARG A 148 0.33 9.11 25.18
C ARG A 148 0.08 9.34 23.69
N LEU A 149 1.05 9.01 22.85
CA LEU A 149 0.93 9.10 21.40
C LEU A 149 -0.13 8.13 20.87
N LEU A 150 -0.10 6.86 21.30
CA LEU A 150 -1.13 5.89 20.93
C LEU A 150 -2.53 6.30 21.41
N ARG A 151 -2.65 6.83 22.64
CA ARG A 151 -3.91 7.36 23.13
C ARG A 151 -4.42 8.53 22.29
N SER A 152 -3.52 9.37 21.76
CA SER A 152 -3.90 10.46 20.86
C SER A 152 -4.48 9.96 19.53
N LEU A 153 -3.98 8.84 18.98
CA LEU A 153 -4.57 8.20 17.81
C LEU A 153 -5.98 7.69 18.08
N ALA A 154 -6.18 7.04 19.25
CA ALA A 154 -7.49 6.58 19.67
C ALA A 154 -8.47 7.77 19.89
N ALA A 155 -8.00 8.86 20.47
CA ALA A 155 -8.80 10.06 20.64
C ALA A 155 -9.23 10.67 19.30
N LEU A 156 -8.31 10.82 18.34
CA LEU A 156 -8.62 11.30 16.99
C LEU A 156 -9.65 10.41 16.28
N TRP A 157 -9.52 9.09 16.43
CA TRP A 157 -10.48 8.13 15.90
C TRP A 157 -11.88 8.32 16.48
N GLN A 158 -11.98 8.57 17.78
CA GLN A 158 -13.27 8.78 18.45
C GLN A 158 -13.87 10.14 18.11
N GLN A 159 -13.07 11.20 18.06
CA GLN A 159 -13.51 12.57 17.84
C GLN A 159 -14.03 12.83 16.43
N HIS A 160 -13.38 12.27 15.39
CA HIS A 160 -13.66 12.60 14.00
C HIS A 160 -14.47 11.52 13.27
N ARG A 161 -15.79 11.71 13.13
CA ARG A 161 -16.65 10.83 12.34
C ARG A 161 -16.22 10.77 10.87
N ALA A 162 -15.78 11.91 10.31
CA ALA A 162 -15.30 11.98 8.94
C ALA A 162 -14.05 11.13 8.72
N LEU A 163 -13.13 11.07 9.70
CA LEU A 163 -11.98 10.16 9.66
C LEU A 163 -12.43 8.70 9.56
N ARG A 164 -13.31 8.23 10.46
CA ARG A 164 -13.81 6.85 10.44
C ARG A 164 -14.47 6.49 9.12
N ARG A 165 -15.21 7.44 8.53
CA ARG A 165 -15.84 7.27 7.23
C ARG A 165 -14.81 7.17 6.11
N SER A 166 -13.84 8.08 6.06
CA SER A 166 -12.76 8.07 5.08
C SER A 166 -11.94 6.77 5.17
N VAL A 167 -11.54 6.38 6.38
CA VAL A 167 -10.78 5.15 6.62
C VAL A 167 -11.55 3.92 6.16
N SER A 168 -12.83 3.79 6.52
CA SER A 168 -13.63 2.62 6.15
C SER A 168 -13.94 2.55 4.65
N THR A 169 -14.19 3.69 4.00
CA THR A 169 -14.38 3.73 2.54
C THR A 169 -13.10 3.39 1.81
N GLN A 170 -11.97 3.96 2.24
CA GLN A 170 -10.67 3.65 1.65
C GLN A 170 -10.24 2.20 1.91
N ALA A 171 -10.56 1.63 3.07
CA ALA A 171 -10.31 0.22 3.36
C ALA A 171 -11.09 -0.72 2.42
N LEU A 172 -12.36 -0.41 2.11
CA LEU A 172 -13.13 -1.16 1.12
C LEU A 172 -12.48 -1.08 -0.27
N LEU A 173 -12.08 0.10 -0.72
CA LEU A 173 -11.41 0.25 -2.01
C LEU A 173 -10.04 -0.45 -2.04
N ALA A 174 -9.28 -0.36 -0.97
CA ALA A 174 -8.00 -1.06 -0.85
C ALA A 174 -8.16 -2.59 -0.81
N ALA A 175 -9.32 -3.10 -0.38
CA ALA A 175 -9.62 -4.53 -0.43
C ALA A 175 -9.67 -5.05 -1.87
N SER A 176 -10.11 -4.25 -2.85
CA SER A 176 -10.04 -4.63 -4.26
C SER A 176 -8.61 -4.85 -4.75
N LEU A 177 -7.66 -3.98 -4.31
CA LEU A 177 -6.23 -4.16 -4.58
C LEU A 177 -5.72 -5.48 -3.99
N GLY A 178 -6.05 -5.74 -2.73
CA GLY A 178 -5.65 -6.97 -2.05
C GLY A 178 -6.16 -8.22 -2.77
N ALA A 179 -7.44 -8.25 -3.12
CA ALA A 179 -8.06 -9.37 -3.82
C ALA A 179 -7.42 -9.61 -5.20
N PHE A 180 -7.28 -8.57 -6.00
CA PHE A 180 -6.74 -8.65 -7.36
C PHE A 180 -5.27 -9.06 -7.37
N TRP A 181 -4.41 -8.29 -6.70
CA TRP A 181 -2.96 -8.50 -6.76
C TRP A 181 -2.49 -9.80 -6.11
N SER A 182 -3.25 -10.35 -5.14
CA SER A 182 -2.91 -11.65 -4.53
C SER A 182 -3.23 -12.85 -5.42
N THR A 183 -4.10 -12.69 -6.42
CA THR A 183 -4.62 -13.79 -7.24
C THR A 183 -4.30 -13.65 -8.72
N LEU A 184 -3.85 -12.50 -9.19
CA LEU A 184 -3.55 -12.22 -10.60
C LEU A 184 -2.57 -13.24 -11.21
N ALA A 185 -1.50 -13.59 -10.51
CA ALA A 185 -0.51 -14.54 -11.00
C ALA A 185 -1.13 -15.95 -11.19
N LEU A 186 -2.06 -16.35 -10.32
CA LEU A 186 -2.78 -17.62 -10.44
C LEU A 186 -3.72 -17.61 -11.66
N MET A 187 -4.42 -16.50 -11.88
CA MET A 187 -5.29 -16.33 -13.04
C MET A 187 -4.50 -16.39 -14.35
N LEU A 188 -3.38 -15.67 -14.43
CA LEU A 188 -2.57 -15.64 -15.65
C LEU A 188 -1.88 -16.98 -15.92
N ALA A 189 -1.53 -17.75 -14.90
CA ALA A 189 -0.92 -19.07 -15.04
C ALA A 189 -1.91 -20.15 -15.53
N GLY A 190 -3.20 -19.95 -15.29
CA GLY A 190 -4.28 -20.87 -15.69
C GLY A 190 -4.82 -20.59 -17.10
N PRO A 191 -5.73 -21.48 -17.59
CA PRO A 191 -6.49 -21.21 -18.81
C PRO A 191 -7.35 -19.93 -18.65
N PRO A 192 -7.57 -19.14 -19.71
CA PRO A 192 -7.10 -19.35 -21.09
C PRO A 192 -5.69 -18.82 -21.37
N PHE A 193 -5.03 -18.15 -20.41
CA PHE A 193 -3.83 -17.36 -20.68
C PHE A 193 -2.55 -18.19 -20.69
N GLN A 194 -2.34 -19.06 -19.70
CA GLN A 194 -1.13 -19.89 -19.53
C GLN A 194 0.18 -19.07 -19.58
N LEU A 195 0.17 -17.88 -18.94
CA LEU A 195 1.27 -16.92 -18.93
C LEU A 195 2.11 -17.06 -17.66
N GLY A 196 3.41 -16.87 -17.80
CA GLY A 196 4.37 -16.97 -16.68
C GLY A 196 4.36 -15.79 -15.72
N ALA A 197 5.10 -15.95 -14.61
CA ALA A 197 5.22 -14.96 -13.55
C ALA A 197 5.78 -13.60 -14.04
N GLY A 198 6.59 -13.58 -15.10
CA GLY A 198 7.09 -12.35 -15.72
C GLY A 198 5.96 -11.47 -16.27
N VAL A 199 4.94 -12.06 -16.90
CA VAL A 199 3.78 -11.31 -17.40
C VAL A 199 2.94 -10.78 -16.23
N ALA A 200 2.73 -11.59 -15.19
CA ALA A 200 2.06 -11.13 -13.98
C ALA A 200 2.79 -9.94 -13.33
N GLY A 201 4.12 -9.95 -13.35
CA GLY A 201 4.96 -8.82 -12.93
C GLY A 201 4.77 -7.60 -13.82
N ALA A 202 4.68 -7.77 -15.16
CA ALA A 202 4.47 -6.67 -16.11
C ALA A 202 3.14 -5.94 -15.91
N PHE A 203 2.12 -6.59 -15.35
CA PHE A 203 0.88 -5.92 -14.89
C PHE A 203 1.15 -4.82 -13.85
N GLY A 204 2.28 -4.88 -13.13
CA GLY A 204 2.74 -3.78 -12.30
C GLY A 204 2.86 -2.46 -13.05
N LEU A 205 3.23 -2.48 -14.35
CA LEU A 205 3.28 -1.29 -15.20
C LEU A 205 1.88 -0.74 -15.50
N ALA A 206 0.89 -1.61 -15.65
CA ALA A 206 -0.50 -1.19 -15.81
C ALA A 206 -1.04 -0.49 -14.56
N GLY A 207 -0.77 -1.05 -13.36
CA GLY A 207 -1.08 -0.39 -12.08
C GLY A 207 -0.37 0.95 -11.93
N ALA A 208 0.89 1.05 -12.43
CA ALA A 208 1.64 2.29 -12.48
C ALA A 208 0.94 3.40 -13.26
N ALA A 209 0.46 3.06 -14.45
CA ALA A 209 -0.25 4.04 -15.29
C ALA A 209 -1.46 4.62 -14.55
N GLY A 210 -2.21 3.77 -13.80
CA GLY A 210 -3.28 4.22 -12.92
C GLY A 210 -2.80 5.18 -11.82
N ALA A 211 -1.71 4.83 -11.14
CA ALA A 211 -1.15 5.66 -10.07
C ALA A 211 -0.59 7.00 -10.58
N LEU A 212 0.03 7.03 -11.75
CA LEU A 212 0.56 8.25 -12.38
C LEU A 212 -0.54 9.24 -12.79
N ALA A 213 -1.75 8.77 -13.00
CA ALA A 213 -2.90 9.65 -13.27
C ALA A 213 -3.53 10.25 -11.99
N ALA A 214 -3.08 9.88 -10.78
CA ALA A 214 -3.59 10.43 -9.52
C ALA A 214 -3.57 11.97 -9.44
N PRO A 215 -2.56 12.71 -9.97
CA PRO A 215 -2.60 14.18 -9.99
C PRO A 215 -3.78 14.77 -10.76
N LEU A 216 -4.26 14.09 -11.80
CA LEU A 216 -5.43 14.55 -12.56
C LEU A 216 -6.69 14.57 -11.68
N PHE A 217 -6.81 13.59 -10.79
CA PHE A 217 -7.91 13.50 -9.83
C PHE A 217 -7.75 14.46 -8.66
N GLY A 218 -6.50 14.77 -8.27
CA GLY A 218 -6.23 15.87 -7.34
C GLY A 218 -6.80 17.19 -7.87
N HIS A 219 -6.50 17.55 -9.11
CA HIS A 219 -7.07 18.74 -9.76
C HIS A 219 -8.60 18.71 -9.87
N LEU A 220 -9.18 17.53 -10.12
CA LEU A 220 -10.63 17.37 -10.12
C LEU A 220 -11.21 17.61 -8.73
N ALA A 221 -10.61 17.02 -7.69
CA ALA A 221 -11.02 17.20 -6.32
C ALA A 221 -10.89 18.67 -5.85
N ASP A 222 -9.87 19.40 -6.31
CA ASP A 222 -9.69 20.82 -6.01
C ASP A 222 -10.81 21.68 -6.62
N ARG A 223 -11.32 21.30 -7.80
CA ARG A 223 -12.39 22.05 -8.50
C ARG A 223 -13.81 21.68 -8.05
N THR A 224 -14.07 20.41 -7.79
CA THR A 224 -15.42 19.89 -7.53
C THR A 224 -15.63 19.41 -6.10
N GLY A 225 -14.59 19.47 -5.28
CA GLY A 225 -14.53 18.87 -3.94
C GLY A 225 -14.15 17.38 -3.96
N PRO A 226 -13.77 16.81 -2.82
CA PRO A 226 -13.25 15.46 -2.73
C PRO A 226 -14.30 14.35 -2.93
N LEU A 227 -15.57 14.58 -2.58
CA LEU A 227 -16.62 13.55 -2.64
C LEU A 227 -16.93 13.03 -4.05
N PRO A 228 -17.06 13.88 -5.09
CA PRO A 228 -17.23 13.40 -6.46
C PRO A 228 -16.10 12.50 -6.94
N ALA A 229 -14.85 12.84 -6.63
CA ALA A 229 -13.70 12.02 -7.00
C ALA A 229 -13.70 10.65 -6.28
N ILE A 230 -14.10 10.58 -5.00
CA ILE A 230 -14.29 9.33 -4.26
C ILE A 230 -15.36 8.46 -4.91
N ARG A 231 -16.51 9.06 -5.28
CA ARG A 231 -17.62 8.34 -5.94
C ARG A 231 -17.21 7.80 -7.30
N LEU A 232 -16.53 8.63 -8.09
CA LEU A 232 -16.00 8.22 -9.39
C LEU A 232 -14.98 7.09 -9.22
N GLY A 233 -14.08 7.18 -8.23
CA GLY A 233 -13.13 6.12 -7.91
C GLY A 233 -13.80 4.79 -7.56
N ALA A 234 -14.83 4.82 -6.71
CA ALA A 234 -15.60 3.63 -6.34
C ALA A 234 -16.37 3.04 -7.55
N LEU A 235 -16.92 3.89 -8.41
CA LEU A 235 -17.59 3.48 -9.64
C LEU A 235 -16.60 2.82 -10.62
N LEU A 236 -15.42 3.41 -10.81
CA LEU A 236 -14.36 2.83 -11.63
C LEU A 236 -13.95 1.44 -11.14
N VAL A 237 -13.77 1.24 -9.82
CA VAL A 237 -13.49 -0.07 -9.24
C VAL A 237 -14.63 -1.04 -9.59
N MET A 238 -15.87 -0.69 -9.33
CA MET A 238 -17.02 -1.55 -9.60
C MET A 238 -17.12 -1.95 -11.07
N LEU A 239 -17.03 -0.97 -11.98
CA LEU A 239 -17.16 -1.20 -13.44
C LEU A 239 -15.98 -1.99 -14.00
N SER A 240 -14.77 -1.76 -13.49
CA SER A 240 -13.58 -2.51 -13.92
C SER A 240 -13.71 -3.99 -13.60
N PHE A 241 -14.12 -4.35 -12.38
CA PHE A 241 -14.33 -5.75 -12.02
C PHE A 241 -15.51 -6.37 -12.76
N GLY A 242 -16.58 -5.60 -13.03
CA GLY A 242 -17.68 -6.03 -13.88
C GLY A 242 -17.24 -6.33 -15.32
N GLY A 243 -16.44 -5.46 -15.93
CA GLY A 243 -15.87 -5.67 -17.27
C GLY A 243 -14.94 -6.86 -17.33
N MET A 244 -14.05 -7.01 -16.34
CA MET A 244 -13.15 -8.16 -16.22
C MET A 244 -13.90 -9.49 -15.97
N TRP A 245 -15.09 -9.45 -15.37
CA TRP A 245 -15.94 -10.64 -15.24
C TRP A 245 -16.57 -11.02 -16.56
N LEU A 246 -17.21 -10.07 -17.23
CA LEU A 246 -17.93 -10.30 -18.49
C LEU A 246 -17.00 -10.77 -19.61
N LEU A 247 -15.76 -10.27 -19.64
CA LEU A 247 -14.78 -10.54 -20.69
C LEU A 247 -13.50 -11.17 -20.11
N SER A 248 -13.69 -12.18 -19.26
CA SER A 248 -12.63 -12.81 -18.46
C SER A 248 -11.50 -13.46 -19.27
N GLY A 249 -11.75 -13.81 -20.54
CA GLY A 249 -10.73 -14.38 -21.47
C GLY A 249 -9.94 -13.32 -22.25
N SER A 250 -10.21 -12.03 -22.07
CA SER A 250 -9.57 -10.96 -22.83
C SER A 250 -8.45 -10.30 -22.05
N LEU A 251 -7.20 -10.52 -22.46
CA LEU A 251 -6.03 -9.87 -21.85
C LEU A 251 -6.07 -8.33 -21.94
N PRO A 252 -6.48 -7.70 -23.05
CA PRO A 252 -6.66 -6.25 -23.13
C PRO A 252 -7.66 -5.71 -22.11
N VAL A 253 -8.78 -6.41 -21.89
CA VAL A 253 -9.77 -6.01 -20.89
C VAL A 253 -9.21 -6.15 -19.47
N LEU A 254 -8.43 -7.18 -19.20
CA LEU A 254 -7.76 -7.37 -17.92
C LEU A 254 -6.75 -6.23 -17.65
N ILE A 255 -5.97 -5.83 -18.65
CA ILE A 255 -5.03 -4.71 -18.57
C ILE A 255 -5.78 -3.39 -18.34
N ALA A 256 -6.78 -3.09 -19.17
CA ALA A 256 -7.57 -1.86 -19.05
C ALA A 256 -8.30 -1.79 -17.70
N GLY A 257 -8.89 -2.90 -17.26
CA GLY A 257 -9.51 -3.02 -15.96
C GLY A 257 -8.53 -2.76 -14.82
N THR A 258 -7.29 -3.28 -14.92
CA THR A 258 -6.23 -3.01 -13.95
C THR A 258 -5.90 -1.53 -13.86
N VAL A 259 -5.70 -0.85 -14.98
CA VAL A 259 -5.44 0.59 -15.01
C VAL A 259 -6.58 1.37 -14.37
N LEU A 260 -7.82 1.05 -14.76
CA LEU A 260 -9.00 1.80 -14.32
C LEU A 260 -9.31 1.61 -12.83
N PHE A 261 -9.19 0.39 -12.30
CA PHE A 261 -9.49 0.21 -10.88
C PHE A 261 -8.37 0.76 -9.98
N ASP A 262 -7.09 0.62 -10.35
CA ASP A 262 -5.99 1.23 -9.62
C ASP A 262 -6.12 2.76 -9.61
N LEU A 263 -6.45 3.35 -10.77
CA LEU A 263 -6.77 4.76 -10.90
C LEU A 263 -7.90 5.18 -9.95
N GLY A 264 -8.99 4.41 -9.90
CA GLY A 264 -10.12 4.67 -9.03
C GLY A 264 -9.75 4.65 -7.55
N VAL A 265 -8.94 3.66 -7.13
CA VAL A 265 -8.46 3.56 -5.74
C VAL A 265 -7.55 4.71 -5.38
N MET A 266 -6.64 5.13 -6.29
CA MET A 266 -5.72 6.25 -6.05
C MET A 266 -6.45 7.59 -6.03
N ALA A 267 -7.42 7.81 -6.91
CA ALA A 267 -8.26 9.00 -6.91
C ALA A 267 -9.00 9.18 -5.57
N ALA A 268 -9.59 8.08 -5.08
CA ALA A 268 -10.26 8.08 -3.78
C ALA A 268 -9.27 8.31 -2.62
N LEU A 269 -8.07 7.70 -2.66
CA LEU A 269 -7.04 7.87 -1.63
C LEU A 269 -6.63 9.33 -1.49
N VAL A 270 -6.27 9.98 -2.60
CA VAL A 270 -5.87 11.41 -2.58
C VAL A 270 -7.00 12.27 -2.02
N SER A 271 -8.24 12.02 -2.46
CA SER A 271 -9.40 12.76 -1.97
C SER A 271 -9.68 12.53 -0.48
N HIS A 272 -9.51 11.30 0.02
CA HIS A 272 -9.62 11.00 1.45
C HIS A 272 -8.48 11.65 2.25
N GLN A 273 -7.26 11.72 1.70
CA GLN A 273 -6.14 12.44 2.34
C GLN A 273 -6.45 13.93 2.48
N THR A 274 -7.06 14.56 1.47
CA THR A 274 -7.51 15.96 1.56
C THR A 274 -8.51 16.13 2.70
N ILE A 275 -9.59 15.32 2.74
CA ILE A 275 -10.60 15.38 3.82
C ILE A 275 -9.94 15.23 5.20
N VAL A 276 -9.08 14.23 5.34
CA VAL A 276 -8.49 13.86 6.63
C VAL A 276 -7.50 14.93 7.11
N ASN A 277 -6.71 15.51 6.20
CA ASN A 277 -5.73 16.55 6.53
C ASN A 277 -6.36 17.89 6.95
N ASP A 278 -7.61 18.12 6.55
CA ASP A 278 -8.37 19.33 6.89
C ASP A 278 -9.08 19.23 8.26
N LEU A 279 -9.17 18.02 8.86
CA LEU A 279 -9.85 17.82 10.14
C LEU A 279 -9.13 18.48 11.33
N ASP A 280 -7.81 18.39 11.37
CA ASP A 280 -6.98 18.99 12.40
C ASP A 280 -5.56 19.27 11.85
N PRO A 281 -5.22 20.54 11.58
CA PRO A 281 -3.90 20.92 11.08
C PRO A 281 -2.73 20.49 12.00
N SER A 282 -2.96 20.38 13.30
CA SER A 282 -1.95 19.99 14.30
C SER A 282 -1.72 18.46 14.34
N ALA A 283 -2.64 17.68 13.78
CA ALA A 283 -2.64 16.22 13.84
C ALA A 283 -2.53 15.54 12.46
N ARG A 284 -2.23 16.28 11.38
CA ARG A 284 -2.22 15.76 9.99
C ARG A 284 -1.46 14.44 9.82
N SER A 285 -0.25 14.35 10.37
CA SER A 285 0.57 13.13 10.28
C SER A 285 -0.14 11.93 10.94
N ARG A 286 -0.73 12.11 12.11
CA ARG A 286 -1.46 11.06 12.85
C ARG A 286 -2.76 10.66 12.16
N LEU A 287 -3.49 11.61 11.61
CA LEU A 287 -4.71 11.39 10.84
C LEU A 287 -4.42 10.60 9.56
N ASN A 288 -3.38 10.99 8.83
CA ASN A 288 -2.96 10.26 7.62
C ASN A 288 -2.44 8.86 7.96
N ALA A 289 -1.73 8.68 9.07
CA ALA A 289 -1.31 7.35 9.52
C ALA A 289 -2.51 6.43 9.79
N LEU A 290 -3.57 6.93 10.42
CA LEU A 290 -4.81 6.17 10.62
C LEU A 290 -5.49 5.80 9.29
N LEU A 291 -5.56 6.73 8.34
CA LEU A 291 -6.10 6.48 7.00
C LEU A 291 -5.32 5.36 6.29
N MET A 292 -4.00 5.47 6.25
CA MET A 292 -3.14 4.49 5.59
C MET A 292 -3.17 3.12 6.29
N THR A 293 -3.19 3.12 7.63
CA THR A 293 -3.34 1.87 8.41
C THR A 293 -4.65 1.16 8.04
N GLY A 294 -5.76 1.90 7.98
CA GLY A 294 -7.04 1.35 7.56
C GLY A 294 -7.04 0.81 6.13
N ALA A 295 -6.40 1.53 5.19
CA ALA A 295 -6.22 1.05 3.82
C ALA A 295 -5.43 -0.27 3.78
N MET A 296 -4.35 -0.41 4.57
CA MET A 296 -3.56 -1.64 4.64
C MET A 296 -4.33 -2.82 5.25
N PHE A 297 -5.13 -2.59 6.30
CA PHE A 297 -6.03 -3.61 6.82
C PHE A 297 -7.10 -4.01 5.79
N GLY A 298 -7.64 -3.04 5.05
CA GLY A 298 -8.54 -3.31 3.92
C GLY A 298 -7.87 -4.19 2.87
N MET A 299 -6.64 -3.86 2.46
CA MET A 299 -5.88 -4.66 1.51
C MET A 299 -5.61 -6.08 2.02
N ALA A 300 -5.30 -6.25 3.32
CA ALA A 300 -5.13 -7.56 3.95
C ALA A 300 -6.43 -8.38 3.92
N ALA A 301 -7.55 -7.76 4.30
CA ALA A 301 -8.87 -8.39 4.24
C ALA A 301 -9.26 -8.79 2.81
N GLY A 302 -8.97 -7.92 1.84
CA GLY A 302 -9.16 -8.20 0.42
C GLY A 302 -8.32 -9.36 -0.09
N ALA A 303 -7.04 -9.43 0.30
CA ALA A 303 -6.15 -10.54 -0.05
C ALA A 303 -6.65 -11.87 0.53
N TRP A 304 -7.18 -11.86 1.75
CA TRP A 304 -7.81 -13.02 2.36
C TRP A 304 -9.10 -13.41 1.63
N ALA A 305 -10.03 -12.47 1.46
CA ALA A 305 -11.30 -12.71 0.79
C ALA A 305 -11.10 -13.14 -0.67
N GLY A 306 -10.16 -12.50 -1.38
CA GLY A 306 -9.78 -12.84 -2.74
C GLY A 306 -9.21 -14.26 -2.84
N SER A 307 -8.29 -14.63 -1.95
CA SER A 307 -7.74 -15.99 -1.94
C SER A 307 -8.81 -17.04 -1.65
N TRP A 308 -9.74 -16.75 -0.73
CA TRP A 308 -10.87 -17.63 -0.45
C TRP A 308 -11.83 -17.73 -1.63
N ALA A 309 -12.19 -16.59 -2.24
CA ALA A 309 -13.08 -16.56 -3.40
C ALA A 309 -12.47 -17.25 -4.61
N TRP A 310 -11.16 -17.10 -4.82
CA TRP A 310 -10.43 -17.86 -5.87
C TRP A 310 -10.52 -19.36 -5.67
N ALA A 311 -10.30 -19.83 -4.44
CA ALA A 311 -10.31 -21.26 -4.15
C ALA A 311 -11.67 -21.94 -4.39
N HIS A 312 -12.79 -21.19 -4.22
CA HIS A 312 -14.14 -21.75 -4.34
C HIS A 312 -14.83 -21.43 -5.68
N TYR A 313 -14.53 -20.27 -6.25
CA TYR A 313 -15.26 -19.72 -7.41
C TYR A 313 -14.34 -19.28 -8.55
N GLY A 314 -13.02 -19.40 -8.41
CA GLY A 314 -12.07 -18.92 -9.40
C GLY A 314 -12.14 -17.41 -9.65
N TRP A 315 -11.89 -17.01 -10.88
CA TRP A 315 -11.88 -15.60 -11.27
C TRP A 315 -13.23 -14.86 -11.09
N PRO A 316 -14.39 -15.45 -11.40
CA PRO A 316 -15.69 -14.84 -11.09
C PRO A 316 -15.84 -14.44 -9.62
N GLY A 317 -15.31 -15.25 -8.69
CA GLY A 317 -15.30 -14.94 -7.27
C GLY A 317 -14.51 -13.68 -6.93
N ILE A 318 -13.35 -13.48 -7.56
CA ILE A 318 -12.54 -12.27 -7.41
C ILE A 318 -13.30 -11.04 -7.92
N CYS A 319 -13.92 -11.16 -9.09
CA CYS A 319 -14.71 -10.08 -9.66
C CYS A 319 -15.91 -9.72 -8.76
N ALA A 320 -16.58 -10.71 -8.20
CA ALA A 320 -17.68 -10.49 -7.25
C ALA A 320 -17.21 -9.75 -5.98
N VAL A 321 -16.05 -10.13 -5.41
CA VAL A 321 -15.44 -9.40 -4.27
C VAL A 321 -15.14 -7.95 -4.67
N GLY A 322 -14.48 -7.72 -5.83
CA GLY A 322 -14.16 -6.38 -6.31
C GLY A 322 -15.40 -5.50 -6.52
N MET A 323 -16.44 -6.06 -7.13
CA MET A 323 -17.73 -5.36 -7.32
C MET A 323 -18.42 -5.06 -5.99
N ALA A 324 -18.44 -6.01 -5.06
CA ALA A 324 -19.07 -5.85 -3.74
C ALA A 324 -18.38 -4.74 -2.93
N VAL A 325 -17.04 -4.71 -2.89
CA VAL A 325 -16.32 -3.65 -2.15
C VAL A 325 -16.45 -2.29 -2.85
N GLY A 326 -16.45 -2.24 -4.19
CA GLY A 326 -16.71 -1.02 -4.95
C GLY A 326 -18.11 -0.45 -4.68
N THR A 327 -19.13 -1.31 -4.72
CA THR A 327 -20.54 -0.95 -4.39
C THR A 327 -20.65 -0.49 -2.93
N GLY A 328 -20.02 -1.22 -1.99
CA GLY A 328 -20.01 -0.84 -0.57
C GLY A 328 -19.34 0.51 -0.33
N ALA A 329 -18.22 0.79 -1.00
CA ALA A 329 -17.54 2.08 -0.93
C ALA A 329 -18.39 3.21 -1.52
N LEU A 330 -19.05 2.96 -2.66
CA LEU A 330 -19.96 3.90 -3.30
C LEU A 330 -21.15 4.22 -2.38
N ALA A 331 -21.83 3.21 -1.86
CA ALA A 331 -22.95 3.36 -0.93
C ALA A 331 -22.55 4.17 0.31
N ARG A 332 -21.37 3.85 0.88
CA ARG A 332 -20.85 4.56 2.05
C ARG A 332 -20.48 6.02 1.75
N SER A 333 -20.14 6.34 0.50
CA SER A 333 -19.86 7.72 0.09
C SER A 333 -21.10 8.62 0.11
N PHE A 334 -22.31 8.06 0.09
CA PHE A 334 -23.59 8.77 0.20
C PHE A 334 -24.15 8.82 1.63
N SER A 335 -23.72 7.93 2.54
CA SER A 335 -24.19 7.96 3.93
C SER A 335 -23.72 9.27 4.59
N ARG A 336 -24.62 9.99 5.29
CA ARG A 336 -24.31 11.22 6.04
C ARG A 336 -23.55 10.94 7.33
#